data_73eeb410f146b859febfdd98f256635a
#
_entry.id   73eeb410f146b859febfdd98f256635a
#
_cell.length_a   1.000
_cell.length_b   1.000
_cell.length_c   1.000
_cell.angle_alpha   90.00
_cell.angle_beta   90.00
_cell.angle_gamma   90.00
#
_symmetry.space_group_name_H-M   'P 1'
#
loop_
_entity.id
_entity.type
_entity.pdbx_description
1 polymer ?
#
loop_
_entity_poly.entity_id
_entity_poly.type
_entity_poly.pdbx_seq_one_letter_code
_entity_poly.pdbx_strand_id
1 'polypeptide(L)'
;MTKTGIASLHPTEASPLPRTKSLRRQRGEKPHNPVQLQAFEWNLPADHKHWRRLQAALPALKSLGINSLWLPPGSKAKDPESNGYDIYDSWDLGEFNQKGSVPTKWGTKGDLVSLAADAEKSSIGLVWDAIHNHRAYADSTEMVKVVEVDPSDRRRDITEPYEIEAWTKFNYEARGGKYSKFTYNKSHFNGTDWNQINKKRAIYRYVEGGKNWHQDVGTSQGNADYLMLENLDYTNPDVVREQHQWGRWIVSELGLRGFRIDAVQHISWNFINDWANLLRKRGSQELMFVGEFWHGDVRVLTNWLDHMHSFFSLYDVPLMFRIERLSWHRDTDLREVFKNTLVEQRPRNAVTFIRNHDTQKGQAMDTSICTEFMPLAYALLLLRRDGHPCVFFGDLYGIGGPYPEAPIQSLPNLLLARKLYANGKQEDYFERRDCIGWVRRGCEERPYGLAVVMSWSTNENPDTRLCMKVGEEHAGEIWTDVLGLESASVKIDQNGVGLFSCRKNNVACFVSNNAKRRRFPLKFNTDFQNLLK
;
A
#
# COMPACT_ATOMS: atom_id res chain seq x y z
N MET A 1 11.47 -0.09 70.62
CA MET A 1 10.01 0.07 70.44
C MET A 1 9.80 1.22 69.47
N THR A 2 9.45 0.91 68.26
CA THR A 2 8.53 1.66 67.37
C THR A 2 8.47 0.95 66.04
N LYS A 3 7.33 0.39 65.75
CA LYS A 3 6.98 -0.29 64.50
C LYS A 3 6.66 0.78 63.45
N THR A 4 7.34 0.73 62.30
CA THR A 4 6.93 1.45 61.09
C THR A 4 6.21 0.50 60.15
N GLY A 5 4.93 0.77 59.90
CA GLY A 5 4.07 -0.03 59.05
C GLY A 5 4.39 0.22 57.58
N ILE A 6 4.40 -0.88 56.85
CA ILE A 6 4.50 -0.91 55.38
C ILE A 6 3.06 -0.74 54.86
N ALA A 7 2.80 0.38 54.17
CA ALA A 7 1.54 0.61 53.46
C ALA A 7 1.55 -0.19 52.14
N SER A 8 0.65 -1.16 51.99
CA SER A 8 0.35 -1.87 50.76
C SER A 8 -0.33 -0.95 49.75
N LEU A 9 0.31 -0.68 48.65
CA LEU A 9 -0.32 -0.03 47.49
C LEU A 9 -1.13 -1.09 46.72
N HIS A 10 -2.45 -0.94 46.77
CA HIS A 10 -3.36 -1.68 45.89
C HIS A 10 -3.23 -1.11 44.46
N PRO A 11 -3.26 -1.96 43.40
CA PRO A 11 -3.32 -1.47 42.03
C PRO A 11 -4.70 -0.85 41.77
N THR A 12 -4.71 0.40 41.37
CA THR A 12 -5.91 1.10 40.89
C THR A 12 -6.39 0.43 39.59
N GLU A 13 -7.61 -0.07 39.61
CA GLU A 13 -8.31 -0.55 38.42
C GLU A 13 -8.37 0.55 37.35
N ALA A 14 -7.80 0.25 36.19
CA ALA A 14 -7.93 1.09 35.01
C ALA A 14 -9.39 1.10 34.55
N SER A 15 -10.01 2.26 34.55
CA SER A 15 -11.34 2.48 34.00
C SER A 15 -11.37 2.06 32.53
N PRO A 16 -12.41 1.35 32.07
CA PRO A 16 -12.52 0.94 30.67
C PRO A 16 -12.66 2.18 29.77
N LEU A 17 -11.83 2.24 28.75
CA LEU A 17 -11.91 3.26 27.69
C LEU A 17 -13.32 3.31 27.09
N PRO A 18 -13.85 4.50 26.79
CA PRO A 18 -15.20 4.63 26.26
C PRO A 18 -15.33 3.90 24.92
N ARG A 19 -16.27 2.96 24.84
CA ARG A 19 -16.66 2.30 23.59
C ARG A 19 -16.97 3.37 22.53
N THR A 20 -16.17 3.42 21.47
CA THR A 20 -16.40 4.29 20.33
C THR A 20 -17.81 4.07 19.81
N LYS A 21 -18.64 5.11 19.90
CA LYS A 21 -19.98 5.12 19.30
C LYS A 21 -19.83 4.82 17.80
N SER A 22 -20.47 3.74 17.34
CA SER A 22 -20.57 3.46 15.90
C SER A 22 -21.14 4.71 15.23
N LEU A 23 -20.37 5.30 14.32
CA LEU A 23 -20.88 6.36 13.46
C LEU A 23 -22.04 5.77 12.65
N ARG A 24 -23.29 6.11 13.03
CA ARG A 24 -24.46 5.88 12.18
C ARG A 24 -24.18 6.61 10.88
N ARG A 25 -24.08 5.87 9.76
CA ARG A 25 -24.08 6.47 8.43
C ARG A 25 -25.24 7.44 8.35
N GLN A 26 -24.97 8.69 8.01
CA GLN A 26 -26.03 9.66 7.72
C GLN A 26 -26.77 9.16 6.47
N ARG A 27 -28.11 9.23 6.49
CA ARG A 27 -28.94 8.96 5.32
C ARG A 27 -28.50 9.87 4.18
N GLY A 28 -28.03 9.29 3.07
CA GLY A 28 -27.69 10.03 1.85
C GLY A 28 -26.24 9.93 1.38
N GLU A 29 -25.33 9.24 2.08
CA GLU A 29 -23.98 8.99 1.55
C GLU A 29 -24.03 7.97 0.41
N LYS A 30 -23.50 8.39 -0.76
CA LYS A 30 -23.35 7.49 -1.92
C LYS A 30 -22.49 6.29 -1.53
N PRO A 31 -22.84 5.06 -1.96
CA PRO A 31 -22.04 3.88 -1.68
C PRO A 31 -20.61 4.09 -2.14
N HIS A 32 -19.67 3.96 -1.21
CA HIS A 32 -18.24 4.18 -1.44
C HIS A 32 -17.51 2.85 -1.38
N ASN A 33 -17.03 2.38 -2.54
CA ASN A 33 -16.19 1.19 -2.69
C ASN A 33 -14.82 1.61 -3.23
N PRO A 34 -13.94 2.21 -2.41
CA PRO A 34 -12.65 2.71 -2.88
C PRO A 34 -11.75 1.58 -3.37
N VAL A 35 -11.00 1.87 -4.44
CA VAL A 35 -9.93 1.02 -4.95
C VAL A 35 -8.73 1.89 -5.25
N GLN A 36 -7.60 1.58 -4.63
CA GLN A 36 -6.32 2.17 -4.97
C GLN A 36 -5.68 1.35 -6.10
N LEU A 37 -5.03 2.01 -7.05
CA LEU A 37 -4.08 1.39 -7.97
C LEU A 37 -2.68 1.85 -7.58
N GLN A 38 -1.77 0.92 -7.27
CA GLN A 38 -0.35 1.21 -7.37
C GLN A 38 -0.05 1.42 -8.85
N ALA A 39 0.26 2.66 -9.23
CA ALA A 39 0.24 3.10 -10.63
C ALA A 39 1.59 2.89 -11.35
N PHE A 40 2.39 1.93 -10.91
CA PHE A 40 3.69 1.59 -11.51
C PHE A 40 4.10 0.15 -11.18
N GLU A 41 5.05 -0.36 -11.95
CA GLU A 41 5.82 -1.57 -11.67
C GLU A 41 7.33 -1.26 -11.84
N TRP A 42 8.21 -2.15 -11.35
CA TRP A 42 9.64 -1.85 -11.22
C TRP A 42 10.36 -1.62 -12.57
N ASN A 43 9.98 -2.38 -13.60
CA ASN A 43 10.68 -2.42 -14.89
C ASN A 43 10.11 -1.46 -15.95
N LEU A 44 9.25 -0.53 -15.55
CA LEU A 44 8.76 0.49 -16.48
C LEU A 44 9.91 1.28 -17.12
N PRO A 45 9.81 1.62 -18.41
CA PRO A 45 10.90 2.29 -19.13
C PRO A 45 11.19 3.69 -18.60
N ALA A 46 12.47 4.06 -18.60
CA ALA A 46 12.95 5.40 -18.25
C ALA A 46 12.86 6.36 -19.47
N ASP A 47 11.67 6.48 -20.05
CA ASP A 47 11.43 7.29 -21.25
C ASP A 47 10.80 8.66 -20.93
N HIS A 48 10.70 9.00 -19.65
CA HIS A 48 10.16 10.25 -19.13
C HIS A 48 8.71 10.56 -19.54
N LYS A 49 7.89 9.52 -19.83
CA LYS A 49 6.51 9.69 -20.32
C LYS A 49 5.45 9.07 -19.42
N HIS A 50 5.83 8.55 -18.27
CA HIS A 50 4.90 7.80 -17.42
C HIS A 50 3.74 8.67 -16.93
N TRP A 51 4.02 9.93 -16.50
CA TRP A 51 2.96 10.86 -16.08
C TRP A 51 1.94 11.11 -17.19
N ARG A 52 2.39 11.29 -18.41
CA ARG A 52 1.51 11.50 -19.58
C ARG A 52 0.67 10.25 -19.89
N ARG A 53 1.26 9.05 -19.77
CA ARG A 53 0.50 7.79 -19.95
C ARG A 53 -0.54 7.61 -18.86
N LEU A 54 -0.22 7.89 -17.59
CA LEU A 54 -1.20 7.86 -16.50
C LEU A 54 -2.34 8.87 -16.74
N GLN A 55 -2.02 10.07 -17.21
CA GLN A 55 -3.01 11.08 -17.56
C GLN A 55 -3.97 10.56 -18.65
N ALA A 56 -3.44 9.96 -19.72
CA ALA A 56 -4.25 9.35 -20.78
C ALA A 56 -5.10 8.16 -20.27
N ALA A 57 -4.63 7.42 -19.26
CA ALA A 57 -5.34 6.28 -18.67
C ALA A 57 -6.50 6.68 -17.74
N LEU A 58 -6.56 7.90 -17.21
CA LEU A 58 -7.52 8.32 -16.19
C LEU A 58 -8.99 7.97 -16.54
N PRO A 59 -9.51 8.22 -17.77
CA PRO A 59 -10.90 7.88 -18.11
C PRO A 59 -11.18 6.37 -18.00
N ALA A 60 -10.26 5.54 -18.46
CA ALA A 60 -10.39 4.08 -18.41
C ALA A 60 -10.33 3.58 -16.96
N LEU A 61 -9.38 4.06 -16.14
CA LEU A 61 -9.26 3.73 -14.73
C LEU A 61 -10.51 4.13 -13.94
N LYS A 62 -11.04 5.35 -14.19
CA LYS A 62 -12.30 5.79 -13.60
C LYS A 62 -13.47 4.90 -13.98
N SER A 63 -13.50 4.40 -15.22
CA SER A 63 -14.54 3.49 -15.69
C SER A 63 -14.54 2.17 -14.92
N LEU A 64 -13.37 1.65 -14.54
CA LEU A 64 -13.18 0.46 -13.71
C LEU A 64 -13.53 0.67 -12.23
N GLY A 65 -13.57 1.93 -11.74
CA GLY A 65 -13.85 2.24 -10.34
C GLY A 65 -12.59 2.52 -9.51
N ILE A 66 -11.43 2.65 -10.15
CA ILE A 66 -10.23 3.18 -9.52
C ILE A 66 -10.51 4.64 -9.11
N ASN A 67 -10.23 4.98 -7.87
CA ASN A 67 -10.47 6.32 -7.32
C ASN A 67 -9.25 6.91 -6.61
N SER A 68 -8.16 6.16 -6.49
CA SER A 68 -6.86 6.69 -6.08
C SER A 68 -5.71 6.01 -6.81
N LEU A 69 -4.65 6.77 -7.09
CA LEU A 69 -3.40 6.30 -7.68
C LEU A 69 -2.28 6.49 -6.67
N TRP A 70 -1.65 5.41 -6.23
CA TRP A 70 -0.36 5.47 -5.57
C TRP A 70 0.70 5.64 -6.65
N LEU A 71 1.26 6.85 -6.72
CA LEU A 71 2.31 7.21 -7.68
C LEU A 71 3.66 6.67 -7.23
N PRO A 72 4.58 6.34 -8.15
CA PRO A 72 5.96 6.06 -7.77
C PRO A 72 6.63 7.29 -7.15
N PRO A 73 7.78 7.13 -6.43
CA PRO A 73 8.54 8.27 -5.93
C PRO A 73 8.97 9.18 -7.09
N GLY A 74 8.35 10.35 -7.19
CA GLY A 74 8.50 11.25 -8.34
C GLY A 74 9.55 12.35 -8.15
N SER A 75 10.28 12.33 -7.04
CA SER A 75 11.37 13.28 -6.76
C SER A 75 12.66 12.87 -7.46
N LYS A 76 13.60 13.82 -7.60
CA LYS A 76 14.90 13.57 -8.20
C LYS A 76 15.68 12.51 -7.40
N ALA A 77 16.12 11.50 -8.09
CA ALA A 77 16.90 10.37 -7.58
C ALA A 77 18.36 10.42 -8.07
N LYS A 78 19.12 9.36 -7.81
CA LYS A 78 20.55 9.25 -8.15
C LYS A 78 20.88 9.46 -9.62
N ASP A 79 19.99 9.01 -10.51
CA ASP A 79 20.16 9.08 -11.97
C ASP A 79 18.80 9.08 -12.69
N PRO A 80 18.75 9.32 -14.02
CA PRO A 80 17.51 9.38 -14.79
C PRO A 80 16.74 8.07 -14.92
N GLU A 81 17.35 6.92 -14.65
CA GLU A 81 16.74 5.60 -14.79
C GLU A 81 16.15 5.09 -13.48
N SER A 82 16.50 5.75 -12.35
CA SER A 82 16.08 5.33 -11.02
C SER A 82 14.56 5.41 -10.82
N ASN A 83 14.02 4.41 -10.13
CA ASN A 83 12.61 4.39 -9.70
C ASN A 83 12.28 5.44 -8.62
N GLY A 84 13.28 6.10 -8.03
CA GLY A 84 13.08 7.21 -7.09
C GLY A 84 13.30 6.87 -5.61
N TYR A 85 13.49 5.58 -5.26
CA TYR A 85 13.74 5.18 -3.87
C TYR A 85 15.12 5.60 -3.35
N ASP A 86 16.11 5.78 -4.21
CA ASP A 86 17.41 6.37 -3.92
C ASP A 86 17.36 7.90 -4.09
N ILE A 87 16.51 8.53 -3.29
CA ILE A 87 16.13 9.94 -3.39
C ILE A 87 17.32 10.88 -3.12
N TYR A 88 17.56 11.81 -4.05
CA TYR A 88 18.55 12.89 -3.92
C TYR A 88 17.92 14.19 -3.44
N ASP A 89 16.97 14.77 -4.18
CA ASP A 89 16.33 16.04 -3.87
C ASP A 89 14.79 15.91 -3.87
N SER A 90 14.19 15.98 -2.69
CA SER A 90 12.73 15.87 -2.51
C SER A 90 11.93 17.00 -3.17
N TRP A 91 12.57 18.16 -3.38
CA TRP A 91 11.94 19.36 -3.94
C TRP A 91 12.02 19.44 -5.47
N ASP A 92 12.80 18.59 -6.09
CA ASP A 92 12.92 18.51 -7.55
C ASP A 92 12.04 17.40 -8.11
N LEU A 93 10.93 17.78 -8.72
CA LEU A 93 9.97 16.87 -9.36
C LEU A 93 10.24 16.68 -10.87
N GLY A 94 11.48 16.88 -11.30
CA GLY A 94 11.87 16.87 -12.72
C GLY A 94 11.82 18.27 -13.34
N GLU A 95 12.36 19.26 -12.62
CA GLU A 95 12.41 20.66 -13.02
C GLU A 95 13.84 21.17 -13.20
N PHE A 96 14.79 20.63 -12.46
CA PHE A 96 16.17 21.11 -12.45
C PHE A 96 17.12 20.09 -13.08
N ASN A 97 18.17 20.57 -13.76
CA ASN A 97 19.21 19.69 -14.31
C ASN A 97 20.13 19.20 -13.20
N GLN A 98 19.72 18.12 -12.54
CA GLN A 98 20.44 17.46 -11.45
C GLN A 98 20.61 15.97 -11.77
N LYS A 99 21.72 15.38 -11.34
CA LYS A 99 21.98 13.93 -11.51
C LYS A 99 21.81 13.45 -12.95
N GLY A 100 22.23 14.29 -13.93
CA GLY A 100 22.31 13.95 -15.35
C GLY A 100 21.05 14.22 -16.18
N SER A 101 19.97 14.75 -15.60
CA SER A 101 18.77 15.10 -16.37
C SER A 101 17.91 16.19 -15.74
N VAL A 102 17.05 16.81 -16.55
CA VAL A 102 15.95 17.65 -16.04
C VAL A 102 14.78 16.75 -15.61
N PRO A 103 14.20 15.86 -16.43
CA PRO A 103 13.11 15.00 -15.97
C PRO A 103 13.60 13.94 -14.98
N THR A 104 12.68 13.42 -14.17
CA THR A 104 12.86 12.14 -13.48
C THR A 104 12.60 10.98 -14.45
N LYS A 105 12.82 9.72 -14.05
CA LYS A 105 12.39 8.53 -14.83
C LYS A 105 10.97 8.67 -15.34
N TRP A 106 10.08 9.24 -14.54
CA TRP A 106 8.65 9.27 -14.74
C TRP A 106 8.16 10.41 -15.61
N GLY A 107 8.93 11.50 -15.72
CA GLY A 107 8.57 12.68 -16.51
C GLY A 107 9.05 14.00 -15.92
N THR A 108 8.57 15.10 -16.49
CA THR A 108 8.82 16.45 -16.00
C THR A 108 7.84 16.86 -14.91
N LYS A 109 8.17 17.87 -14.12
CA LYS A 109 7.22 18.50 -13.17
C LYS A 109 5.97 19.01 -13.88
N GLY A 110 6.10 19.57 -15.09
CA GLY A 110 4.95 20.04 -15.88
C GLY A 110 3.97 18.92 -16.23
N ASP A 111 4.47 17.74 -16.63
CA ASP A 111 3.64 16.56 -16.89
C ASP A 111 2.93 16.08 -15.62
N LEU A 112 3.63 16.07 -14.47
CA LEU A 112 3.07 15.65 -13.19
C LEU A 112 1.97 16.61 -12.71
N VAL A 113 2.15 17.92 -12.81
CA VAL A 113 1.13 18.93 -12.47
C VAL A 113 -0.09 18.81 -13.39
N SER A 114 0.13 18.55 -14.68
CA SER A 114 -0.95 18.30 -15.64
C SER A 114 -1.74 17.05 -15.28
N LEU A 115 -1.07 15.95 -14.95
CA LEU A 115 -1.71 14.72 -14.43
C LEU A 115 -2.53 15.01 -13.17
N ALA A 116 -1.98 15.78 -12.23
CA ALA A 116 -2.67 16.11 -10.97
C ALA A 116 -3.98 16.90 -11.22
N ALA A 117 -3.94 17.90 -12.10
CA ALA A 117 -5.12 18.67 -12.47
C ALA A 117 -6.22 17.82 -13.13
N ASP A 118 -5.86 16.88 -14.01
CA ASP A 118 -6.84 16.03 -14.69
C ASP A 118 -7.33 14.88 -13.80
N ALA A 119 -6.51 14.39 -12.87
CA ALA A 119 -6.91 13.43 -11.84
C ALA A 119 -7.96 14.05 -10.91
N GLU A 120 -7.81 15.30 -10.48
CA GLU A 120 -8.79 16.02 -9.69
C GLU A 120 -10.13 16.17 -10.43
N LYS A 121 -10.12 16.63 -11.70
CA LYS A 121 -11.34 16.70 -12.56
C LYS A 121 -12.00 15.34 -12.71
N SER A 122 -11.21 14.28 -12.75
CA SER A 122 -11.69 12.89 -12.83
C SER A 122 -12.15 12.34 -11.48
N SER A 123 -12.01 13.08 -10.37
CA SER A 123 -12.22 12.62 -8.99
C SER A 123 -11.40 11.33 -8.69
N ILE A 124 -10.17 11.29 -9.13
CA ILE A 124 -9.16 10.29 -8.80
C ILE A 124 -8.12 10.97 -7.91
N GLY A 125 -7.95 10.49 -6.68
CA GLY A 125 -6.98 11.05 -5.75
C GLY A 125 -5.57 10.59 -6.06
N LEU A 126 -4.58 11.49 -5.94
CA LEU A 126 -3.17 11.11 -6.02
C LEU A 126 -2.63 10.85 -4.62
N VAL A 127 -1.95 9.72 -4.45
CA VAL A 127 -1.26 9.29 -3.23
C VAL A 127 0.23 9.28 -3.53
N TRP A 128 0.99 10.10 -2.83
CA TRP A 128 2.43 10.25 -3.05
C TRP A 128 3.23 9.20 -2.29
N ASP A 129 4.26 8.66 -2.92
CA ASP A 129 5.23 7.77 -2.26
C ASP A 129 6.29 8.63 -1.54
N ALA A 130 6.25 8.63 -0.21
CA ALA A 130 7.09 9.49 0.63
C ALA A 130 8.27 8.71 1.21
N ILE A 131 9.48 9.07 0.75
CA ILE A 131 10.74 8.48 1.21
C ILE A 131 11.32 9.36 2.32
N HIS A 132 11.03 9.00 3.57
CA HIS A 132 11.45 9.75 4.76
C HIS A 132 12.67 9.17 5.46
N ASN A 133 13.05 7.91 5.20
CA ASN A 133 14.12 7.26 5.95
C ASN A 133 15.51 7.83 5.63
N HIS A 134 15.82 8.08 4.35
CA HIS A 134 17.20 8.32 3.93
C HIS A 134 17.33 9.37 2.81
N ARG A 135 18.59 9.70 2.49
CA ARG A 135 19.01 10.43 1.29
C ARG A 135 20.14 9.67 0.59
N ALA A 136 20.28 9.89 -0.71
CA ALA A 136 21.21 9.14 -1.56
C ALA A 136 22.04 10.06 -2.45
N TYR A 137 23.26 9.63 -2.76
CA TYR A 137 24.12 10.22 -3.79
C TYR A 137 24.44 11.71 -3.58
N ALA A 138 24.87 12.07 -2.36
CA ALA A 138 25.36 13.39 -2.00
C ALA A 138 26.40 13.95 -3.02
N ASP A 139 26.61 15.26 -3.01
CA ASP A 139 27.52 15.94 -3.95
C ASP A 139 28.98 15.84 -3.52
N SER A 140 29.24 15.70 -2.21
CA SER A 140 30.55 15.46 -1.66
C SER A 140 30.52 14.77 -0.30
N THR A 141 31.69 14.37 0.16
CA THR A 141 31.92 13.64 1.41
C THR A 141 32.28 14.56 2.56
N GLU A 142 32.15 14.07 3.79
CA GLU A 142 32.61 14.69 5.02
C GLU A 142 33.19 13.61 5.96
N MET A 143 34.14 14.02 6.80
CA MET A 143 34.66 13.17 7.87
C MET A 143 33.65 13.06 9.01
N VAL A 144 33.33 11.82 9.41
CA VAL A 144 32.34 11.50 10.44
C VAL A 144 32.89 10.46 11.41
N LYS A 145 32.68 10.68 12.70
CA LYS A 145 33.04 9.71 13.73
C LYS A 145 31.92 8.68 13.92
N VAL A 146 32.26 7.41 13.78
CA VAL A 146 31.29 6.30 13.76
C VAL A 146 31.75 5.11 14.61
N VAL A 147 30.84 4.20 14.85
CA VAL A 147 31.08 2.79 15.21
C VAL A 147 30.45 1.91 14.16
N GLU A 148 31.05 0.74 13.90
CA GLU A 148 30.33 -0.33 13.18
C GLU A 148 29.40 -1.05 14.16
N VAL A 149 28.18 -1.36 13.72
CA VAL A 149 27.24 -2.13 14.53
C VAL A 149 27.03 -3.53 13.94
N ASP A 150 26.63 -4.47 14.80
CA ASP A 150 26.28 -5.82 14.38
C ASP A 150 25.01 -5.80 13.50
N PRO A 151 25.03 -6.33 12.27
CA PRO A 151 23.86 -6.36 11.41
C PRO A 151 22.69 -7.18 11.98
N SER A 152 22.96 -8.14 12.88
CA SER A 152 21.93 -8.97 13.50
C SER A 152 21.34 -8.37 14.78
N ASP A 153 22.09 -7.49 15.47
CA ASP A 153 21.62 -6.69 16.61
C ASP A 153 22.27 -5.31 16.58
N ARG A 154 21.64 -4.35 15.94
CA ARG A 154 22.15 -2.99 15.70
C ARG A 154 22.35 -2.15 16.95
N ARG A 155 21.99 -2.67 18.12
CA ARG A 155 22.27 -2.06 19.44
C ARG A 155 23.70 -2.36 19.90
N ARG A 156 24.35 -3.35 19.27
CA ARG A 156 25.68 -3.82 19.63
C ARG A 156 26.75 -3.17 18.72
N ASP A 157 27.60 -2.35 19.32
CA ASP A 157 28.80 -1.84 18.66
C ASP A 157 29.85 -2.96 18.56
N ILE A 158 30.47 -3.13 17.39
CA ILE A 158 31.50 -4.14 17.13
C ILE A 158 32.88 -3.53 16.92
N THR A 159 33.01 -2.20 16.95
CA THR A 159 34.28 -1.47 16.91
C THR A 159 34.29 -0.36 17.96
N GLU A 160 35.50 0.08 18.34
CA GLU A 160 35.69 1.35 18.98
C GLU A 160 35.37 2.49 17.98
N PRO A 161 35.04 3.70 18.47
CA PRO A 161 34.79 4.85 17.59
C PRO A 161 36.00 5.24 16.75
N TYR A 162 35.79 5.43 15.43
CA TYR A 162 36.80 5.89 14.51
C TYR A 162 36.22 6.79 13.42
N GLU A 163 37.04 7.44 12.61
CA GLU A 163 36.59 8.31 11.55
C GLU A 163 36.48 7.60 10.21
N ILE A 164 35.40 7.87 9.50
CA ILE A 164 35.20 7.48 8.11
C ILE A 164 34.89 8.72 7.26
N GLU A 165 35.03 8.57 5.95
CA GLU A 165 34.53 9.55 4.98
C GLU A 165 33.19 9.06 4.42
N ALA A 166 32.10 9.83 4.68
CA ALA A 166 30.74 9.50 4.28
C ALA A 166 30.16 10.54 3.31
N TRP A 167 29.25 10.11 2.43
CA TRP A 167 28.60 10.95 1.42
C TRP A 167 27.40 11.70 2.02
N THR A 168 27.67 12.82 2.68
CA THR A 168 26.67 13.53 3.49
C THR A 168 26.34 14.95 3.03
N LYS A 169 27.12 15.52 2.12
CA LYS A 169 26.96 16.93 1.72
C LYS A 169 26.13 17.06 0.45
N PHE A 170 24.93 17.63 0.59
CA PHE A 170 23.97 17.84 -0.49
C PHE A 170 23.83 19.35 -0.74
N ASN A 171 24.24 19.84 -1.88
CA ASN A 171 24.28 21.28 -2.20
C ASN A 171 23.07 21.74 -3.02
N TYR A 172 22.49 20.88 -3.86
CA TYR A 172 21.36 21.19 -4.73
C TYR A 172 21.59 22.42 -5.62
N GLU A 173 22.79 22.53 -6.22
CA GLU A 173 23.24 23.73 -6.93
C GLU A 173 22.28 24.15 -8.05
N ALA A 174 21.83 23.20 -8.88
CA ALA A 174 20.94 23.53 -9.99
C ALA A 174 19.55 23.99 -9.55
N ARG A 175 19.10 23.58 -8.35
CA ARG A 175 17.85 24.09 -7.76
C ARG A 175 18.02 25.54 -7.24
N GLY A 176 19.21 25.94 -6.84
CA GLY A 176 19.54 27.32 -6.48
C GLY A 176 18.72 27.91 -5.34
N GLY A 177 18.29 27.05 -4.40
CA GLY A 177 17.45 27.45 -3.26
C GLY A 177 15.97 27.68 -3.59
N LYS A 178 15.49 27.37 -4.80
CA LYS A 178 14.06 27.42 -5.14
C LYS A 178 13.30 26.40 -4.28
N TYR A 179 12.16 26.77 -3.74
CA TYR A 179 11.29 26.04 -2.80
C TYR A 179 11.88 25.88 -1.39
N SER A 180 13.17 25.52 -1.23
CA SER A 180 13.88 25.43 0.03
C SER A 180 15.35 25.82 -0.16
N LYS A 181 15.89 26.57 0.80
CA LYS A 181 17.31 26.91 0.89
C LYS A 181 18.10 25.90 1.73
N PHE A 182 17.42 24.92 2.30
CA PHE A 182 18.04 23.92 3.15
C PHE A 182 18.96 23.00 2.33
N THR A 183 20.09 22.66 2.93
CA THR A 183 21.08 21.72 2.42
C THR A 183 21.42 20.71 3.51
N TYR A 184 21.62 19.45 3.15
CA TYR A 184 22.04 18.45 4.12
C TYR A 184 23.56 18.42 4.27
N ASN A 185 24.01 18.05 5.47
CA ASN A 185 25.38 17.74 5.83
C ASN A 185 25.40 16.68 6.92
N LYS A 186 26.57 16.22 7.37
CA LYS A 186 26.74 15.17 8.38
C LYS A 186 25.93 15.35 9.66
N SER A 187 25.59 16.60 10.03
CA SER A 187 24.81 16.87 11.25
C SER A 187 23.34 16.42 11.15
N HIS A 188 22.86 16.15 9.94
CA HIS A 188 21.46 15.78 9.66
C HIS A 188 21.22 14.26 9.55
N PHE A 189 22.29 13.47 9.73
CA PHE A 189 22.25 12.01 9.59
C PHE A 189 22.74 11.34 10.88
N ASN A 190 22.30 10.11 11.12
CA ASN A 190 22.76 9.30 12.25
C ASN A 190 23.34 7.95 11.84
N GLY A 191 23.40 7.64 10.53
CA GLY A 191 24.01 6.41 10.02
C GLY A 191 24.21 6.40 8.52
N THR A 192 25.12 5.52 8.05
CA THR A 192 25.41 5.24 6.64
C THR A 192 25.84 3.78 6.45
N ASP A 193 25.91 3.29 5.20
CA ASP A 193 26.42 1.94 4.89
C ASP A 193 27.74 1.93 4.09
N TRP A 194 28.37 3.09 3.90
CA TRP A 194 29.56 3.18 3.06
C TRP A 194 30.67 4.03 3.67
N ASN A 195 31.88 3.49 3.69
CA ASN A 195 33.10 4.24 4.02
C ASN A 195 33.91 4.50 2.76
N GLN A 196 34.02 5.76 2.36
CA GLN A 196 34.69 6.18 1.15
C GLN A 196 36.22 6.00 1.21
N ILE A 197 36.84 6.01 2.40
CA ILE A 197 38.30 5.83 2.56
C ILE A 197 38.73 4.44 2.09
N ASN A 198 38.09 3.39 2.63
CA ASN A 198 38.49 2.01 2.41
C ASN A 198 37.55 1.22 1.50
N LYS A 199 36.47 1.87 0.97
CA LYS A 199 35.44 1.28 0.12
C LYS A 199 34.71 0.09 0.79
N LYS A 200 34.66 0.11 2.11
CA LYS A 200 33.99 -0.95 2.89
C LYS A 200 32.51 -0.64 3.07
N ARG A 201 31.69 -1.67 2.86
CA ARG A 201 30.29 -1.64 3.19
C ARG A 201 30.04 -2.29 4.56
N ALA A 202 29.45 -1.55 5.51
CA ALA A 202 29.02 -2.02 6.83
C ALA A 202 27.94 -1.08 7.35
N ILE A 203 27.26 -1.39 8.44
CA ILE A 203 26.33 -0.44 9.06
C ILE A 203 27.12 0.43 10.04
N TYR A 204 27.25 1.71 9.71
CA TYR A 204 27.98 2.70 10.49
C TYR A 204 27.00 3.59 11.25
N ARG A 205 26.97 3.51 12.57
CA ARG A 205 26.23 4.43 13.42
C ARG A 205 27.10 5.64 13.76
N TYR A 206 26.56 6.85 13.56
CA TYR A 206 27.25 8.08 13.93
C TYR A 206 27.25 8.25 15.44
N VAL A 207 28.37 8.70 15.99
CA VAL A 207 28.56 8.92 17.44
C VAL A 207 28.97 10.35 17.77
N GLU A 208 29.29 11.16 16.78
CA GLU A 208 29.65 12.58 16.94
C GLU A 208 28.48 13.36 17.56
N GLY A 209 28.74 14.13 18.60
CA GLY A 209 27.70 14.92 19.30
C GLY A 209 26.70 14.09 20.09
N GLY A 210 27.01 12.82 20.40
CA GLY A 210 26.12 11.93 21.17
C GLY A 210 25.00 11.31 20.35
N LYS A 211 25.11 11.30 19.03
CA LYS A 211 24.13 10.68 18.12
C LYS A 211 23.96 9.19 18.41
N ASN A 212 22.76 8.70 18.17
CA ASN A 212 22.40 7.30 18.32
C ASN A 212 21.22 6.97 17.38
N TRP A 213 20.85 5.69 17.30
CA TRP A 213 19.61 5.24 16.68
C TRP A 213 18.38 5.78 17.41
N HIS A 214 17.34 6.13 16.67
CA HIS A 214 16.03 6.42 17.25
C HIS A 214 15.51 5.21 18.01
N GLN A 215 14.78 5.44 19.12
CA GLN A 215 14.23 4.37 19.95
C GLN A 215 12.75 4.10 19.65
N ASP A 216 12.05 5.05 19.05
CA ASP A 216 10.65 4.97 18.64
C ASP A 216 10.52 4.49 17.18
N VAL A 217 11.11 3.33 16.90
CA VAL A 217 11.14 2.65 15.61
C VAL A 217 10.80 1.16 15.77
N GLY A 218 10.75 0.42 14.70
CA GLY A 218 10.61 -1.05 14.75
C GLY A 218 11.76 -1.72 15.51
N THR A 219 11.53 -2.94 15.99
CA THR A 219 12.50 -3.70 16.81
C THR A 219 13.24 -4.80 16.05
N SER A 220 13.08 -4.89 14.75
CA SER A 220 13.83 -5.85 13.92
C SER A 220 15.34 -5.62 14.08
N GLN A 221 16.13 -6.67 14.12
CA GLN A 221 17.57 -6.64 14.40
C GLN A 221 17.91 -5.78 15.65
N GLY A 222 17.08 -5.86 16.69
CA GLY A 222 17.24 -5.11 17.94
C GLY A 222 16.80 -3.64 17.88
N ASN A 223 17.06 -2.97 16.76
CA ASN A 223 16.61 -1.60 16.44
C ASN A 223 16.56 -1.44 14.93
N ALA A 224 15.43 -0.99 14.39
CA ALA A 224 15.20 -0.91 12.96
C ALA A 224 15.48 0.48 12.35
N ASP A 225 16.00 1.45 13.08
CA ASP A 225 16.17 2.83 12.58
C ASP A 225 16.92 2.90 11.24
N TYR A 226 18.02 2.18 11.11
CA TYR A 226 18.77 2.14 9.88
C TYR A 226 18.11 1.22 8.82
N LEU A 227 17.91 1.71 7.61
CA LEU A 227 17.51 0.90 6.45
C LEU A 227 18.66 0.81 5.45
N MET A 228 19.08 1.92 4.87
CA MET A 228 20.12 2.03 3.84
C MET A 228 20.58 3.48 3.67
N LEU A 229 21.70 3.67 2.96
CA LEU A 229 22.20 4.98 2.53
C LEU A 229 22.42 5.95 3.70
N GLU A 230 22.20 7.26 3.51
CA GLU A 230 22.36 8.27 4.57
C GLU A 230 21.07 8.40 5.38
N ASN A 231 21.02 7.77 6.55
CA ASN A 231 19.84 7.72 7.43
C ASN A 231 19.57 9.07 8.08
N LEU A 232 18.35 9.60 7.93
CA LEU A 232 17.98 10.90 8.47
C LEU A 232 17.82 10.88 9.99
N ASP A 233 18.39 11.87 10.66
CA ASP A 233 18.33 12.06 12.11
C ASP A 233 17.14 12.94 12.50
N TYR A 234 16.03 12.33 12.90
CA TYR A 234 14.83 13.04 13.36
C TYR A 234 14.95 13.63 14.79
N THR A 235 16.07 13.45 15.49
CA THR A 235 16.39 14.25 16.69
C THR A 235 16.86 15.65 16.30
N ASN A 236 17.31 15.84 15.06
CA ASN A 236 17.73 17.15 14.56
C ASN A 236 16.49 17.99 14.15
N PRO A 237 16.25 19.15 14.82
CA PRO A 237 15.07 19.97 14.54
C PRO A 237 15.07 20.59 13.14
N ASP A 238 16.21 20.72 12.48
CA ASP A 238 16.30 21.25 11.13
C ASP A 238 15.77 20.24 10.13
N VAL A 239 16.08 18.94 10.32
CA VAL A 239 15.52 17.83 9.53
C VAL A 239 14.00 17.79 9.68
N VAL A 240 13.50 17.81 10.90
CA VAL A 240 12.06 17.81 11.18
C VAL A 240 11.36 18.99 10.49
N ARG A 241 11.93 20.20 10.64
CA ARG A 241 11.37 21.42 10.02
C ARG A 241 11.35 21.33 8.50
N GLU A 242 12.42 20.85 7.88
CA GLU A 242 12.53 20.67 6.44
C GLU A 242 11.48 19.69 5.90
N GLN A 243 11.33 18.53 6.55
CA GLN A 243 10.33 17.54 6.17
C GLN A 243 8.89 18.06 6.35
N HIS A 244 8.64 18.87 7.39
CA HIS A 244 7.34 19.55 7.59
C HIS A 244 7.04 20.56 6.48
N GLN A 245 8.02 21.32 6.04
CA GLN A 245 7.86 22.30 4.96
C GLN A 245 7.64 21.60 3.61
N TRP A 246 8.42 20.56 3.34
CA TRP A 246 8.27 19.74 2.15
C TRP A 246 6.87 19.11 2.06
N GLY A 247 6.39 18.49 3.14
CA GLY A 247 5.07 17.87 3.15
C GLY A 247 3.95 18.85 2.81
N ARG A 248 4.02 20.08 3.34
CA ARG A 248 3.04 21.14 3.01
C ARG A 248 3.12 21.56 1.54
N TRP A 249 4.34 21.72 1.03
CA TRP A 249 4.57 22.12 -0.34
C TRP A 249 4.05 21.11 -1.33
N ILE A 250 4.38 19.83 -1.17
CA ILE A 250 3.98 18.78 -2.13
C ILE A 250 2.45 18.57 -2.14
N VAL A 251 1.79 18.69 -0.98
CA VAL A 251 0.31 18.66 -0.91
C VAL A 251 -0.30 19.82 -1.68
N SER A 252 0.24 21.02 -1.51
CA SER A 252 -0.25 22.22 -2.20
C SER A 252 0.05 22.20 -3.70
N GLU A 253 1.24 21.71 -4.07
CA GLU A 253 1.72 21.68 -5.45
C GLU A 253 0.91 20.73 -6.34
N LEU A 254 0.51 19.57 -5.79
CA LEU A 254 -0.14 18.50 -6.54
C LEU A 254 -1.59 18.23 -6.12
N GLY A 255 -2.14 18.94 -5.14
CA GLY A 255 -3.48 18.65 -4.64
C GLY A 255 -3.65 17.21 -4.12
N LEU A 256 -2.64 16.69 -3.44
CA LEU A 256 -2.60 15.29 -3.00
C LEU A 256 -3.78 14.91 -2.12
N ARG A 257 -4.18 13.65 -2.20
CA ARG A 257 -5.20 13.03 -1.35
C ARG A 257 -4.63 12.10 -0.29
N GLY A 258 -3.32 11.91 -0.26
CA GLY A 258 -2.66 11.09 0.75
C GLY A 258 -1.23 10.77 0.44
N PHE A 259 -0.67 9.93 1.31
CA PHE A 259 0.69 9.43 1.22
C PHE A 259 0.74 7.93 1.46
N ARG A 260 1.55 7.24 0.68
CA ARG A 260 2.17 5.98 1.06
C ARG A 260 3.51 6.35 1.69
N ILE A 261 3.74 5.94 2.90
CA ILE A 261 5.00 6.20 3.61
C ILE A 261 5.84 4.93 3.52
N ASP A 262 6.97 5.05 2.86
CA ASP A 262 7.94 3.98 2.64
C ASP A 262 8.54 3.53 3.97
N ALA A 263 8.64 2.22 4.18
CA ALA A 263 9.40 1.55 5.23
C ALA A 263 9.23 2.17 6.63
N VAL A 264 7.99 2.39 7.09
CA VAL A 264 7.66 3.11 8.33
C VAL A 264 8.25 2.51 9.60
N GLN A 265 8.65 1.23 9.57
CA GLN A 265 9.33 0.58 10.70
C GLN A 265 10.73 1.14 10.95
N HIS A 266 11.31 1.85 9.98
CA HIS A 266 12.65 2.45 10.01
C HIS A 266 12.63 3.96 10.29
N ILE A 267 11.49 4.53 10.66
CA ILE A 267 11.32 5.97 10.84
C ILE A 267 10.73 6.23 12.23
N SER A 268 11.18 7.30 12.91
CA SER A 268 10.61 7.73 14.18
C SER A 268 9.07 7.83 14.13
N TRP A 269 8.38 7.06 14.96
CA TRP A 269 6.90 7.07 15.03
C TRP A 269 6.36 8.42 15.48
N ASN A 270 7.06 9.10 16.38
CA ASN A 270 6.70 10.43 16.85
C ASN A 270 6.77 11.44 15.69
N PHE A 271 7.85 11.41 14.90
CA PHE A 271 7.96 12.26 13.71
C PHE A 271 6.81 12.01 12.72
N ILE A 272 6.53 10.73 12.37
CA ILE A 272 5.44 10.39 11.42
C ILE A 272 4.09 10.91 11.94
N ASN A 273 3.79 10.72 13.24
CA ASN A 273 2.55 11.20 13.85
C ASN A 273 2.43 12.73 13.76
N ASP A 274 3.48 13.44 14.13
CA ASP A 274 3.49 14.91 14.12
C ASP A 274 3.39 15.47 12.71
N TRP A 275 4.13 14.89 11.77
CA TRP A 275 4.11 15.26 10.37
C TRP A 275 2.73 15.08 9.72
N ALA A 276 2.12 13.92 9.90
CA ALA A 276 0.80 13.63 9.36
C ALA A 276 -0.30 14.49 9.99
N ASN A 277 -0.24 14.70 11.32
CA ASN A 277 -1.18 15.55 12.02
C ASN A 277 -1.08 17.04 11.58
N LEU A 278 0.15 17.50 11.33
CA LEU A 278 0.41 18.84 10.79
C LEU A 278 -0.24 19.06 9.43
N LEU A 279 -0.17 18.06 8.54
CA LEU A 279 -0.73 18.14 7.20
C LEU A 279 -2.26 18.10 7.21
N ARG A 280 -2.87 17.28 8.09
CA ARG A 280 -4.33 17.20 8.23
C ARG A 280 -4.97 18.45 8.80
N LYS A 281 -4.34 19.12 9.77
CA LYS A 281 -4.91 20.29 10.44
C LYS A 281 -5.14 21.50 9.53
N ARG A 282 -4.52 21.57 8.37
CA ARG A 282 -4.56 22.74 7.46
C ARG A 282 -5.32 22.52 6.17
N GLY A 283 -5.76 21.30 5.88
CA GLY A 283 -6.46 20.98 4.64
C GLY A 283 -7.98 20.96 4.81
N SER A 284 -8.71 21.45 3.80
CA SER A 284 -10.17 21.28 3.69
C SER A 284 -10.55 19.84 3.31
N GLN A 285 -9.58 18.99 2.97
CA GLN A 285 -9.76 17.62 2.52
C GLN A 285 -9.04 16.66 3.46
N GLU A 286 -9.67 15.52 3.71
CA GLU A 286 -9.09 14.47 4.54
C GLU A 286 -7.99 13.73 3.77
N LEU A 287 -6.73 13.83 4.24
CA LEU A 287 -5.60 13.09 3.68
C LEU A 287 -5.59 11.66 4.21
N MET A 288 -5.35 10.70 3.33
CA MET A 288 -5.10 9.30 3.65
C MET A 288 -3.60 9.09 3.93
N PHE A 289 -3.27 8.31 4.97
CA PHE A 289 -1.89 7.91 5.26
C PHE A 289 -1.82 6.39 5.35
N VAL A 290 -1.00 5.80 4.48
CA VAL A 290 -0.79 4.35 4.44
C VAL A 290 0.70 4.09 4.65
N GLY A 291 1.04 3.41 5.73
CA GLY A 291 2.41 2.98 6.00
C GLY A 291 2.72 1.62 5.37
N GLU A 292 3.92 1.47 4.89
CA GLU A 292 4.48 0.18 4.57
C GLU A 292 5.27 -0.34 5.78
N PHE A 293 4.69 -1.27 6.52
CA PHE A 293 5.37 -1.98 7.60
C PHE A 293 5.51 -3.45 7.19
N TRP A 294 6.69 -3.85 6.75
CA TRP A 294 6.91 -5.19 6.22
C TRP A 294 7.14 -6.22 7.33
N HIS A 295 6.05 -6.81 7.82
CA HIS A 295 6.09 -7.84 8.86
C HIS A 295 4.92 -8.82 8.74
N GLY A 296 5.19 -10.14 8.88
CA GLY A 296 4.18 -11.20 8.75
C GLY A 296 3.31 -11.43 10.00
N ASP A 297 3.69 -10.91 11.16
CA ASP A 297 2.91 -11.03 12.39
C ASP A 297 1.99 -9.81 12.56
N VAL A 298 0.68 -10.05 12.52
CA VAL A 298 -0.34 -9.02 12.66
C VAL A 298 -0.23 -8.24 13.99
N ARG A 299 0.30 -8.87 15.05
CA ARG A 299 0.47 -8.20 16.36
C ARG A 299 1.47 -7.05 16.28
N VAL A 300 2.50 -7.18 15.45
CA VAL A 300 3.48 -6.11 15.21
C VAL A 300 2.82 -4.93 14.50
N LEU A 301 2.01 -5.20 13.49
CA LEU A 301 1.28 -4.18 12.75
C LEU A 301 0.25 -3.46 13.62
N THR A 302 -0.53 -4.22 14.41
CA THR A 302 -1.53 -3.63 15.31
C THR A 302 -0.89 -2.82 16.43
N ASN A 303 0.25 -3.26 16.97
CA ASN A 303 1.02 -2.50 17.95
C ASN A 303 1.47 -1.15 17.39
N TRP A 304 1.98 -1.11 16.17
CA TRP A 304 2.33 0.14 15.50
C TRP A 304 1.09 1.05 15.34
N LEU A 305 -0.03 0.51 14.85
CA LEU A 305 -1.28 1.27 14.69
C LEU A 305 -1.81 1.82 16.02
N ASP A 306 -1.62 1.12 17.12
CA ASP A 306 -2.07 1.56 18.45
C ASP A 306 -1.22 2.76 18.98
N HIS A 307 0.01 2.94 18.47
CA HIS A 307 0.85 4.11 18.73
C HIS A 307 0.56 5.28 17.79
N MET A 308 -0.07 5.03 16.65
CA MET A 308 -0.36 6.03 15.65
C MET A 308 -1.75 6.64 15.82
N HIS A 309 -1.99 7.79 15.20
CA HIS A 309 -3.34 8.35 15.11
C HIS A 309 -4.27 7.40 14.36
N SER A 310 -5.54 7.36 14.74
CA SER A 310 -6.56 6.44 14.20
C SER A 310 -6.82 6.54 12.69
N PHE A 311 -6.29 7.55 12.04
CA PHE A 311 -6.42 7.75 10.59
C PHE A 311 -5.34 7.04 9.76
N PHE A 312 -4.33 6.45 10.41
CA PHE A 312 -3.32 5.65 9.72
C PHE A 312 -3.86 4.29 9.28
N SER A 313 -3.39 3.84 8.15
CA SER A 313 -3.58 2.48 7.64
C SER A 313 -2.23 1.84 7.35
N LEU A 314 -2.21 0.51 7.27
CA LEU A 314 -1.04 -0.26 6.84
C LEU A 314 -1.42 -1.22 5.71
N TYR A 315 -0.46 -1.57 4.87
CA TYR A 315 -0.60 -2.70 3.96
C TYR A 315 -0.70 -4.00 4.76
N ASP A 316 -1.66 -4.87 4.40
CA ASP A 316 -1.90 -6.15 5.09
C ASP A 316 -0.92 -7.22 4.60
N VAL A 317 0.34 -7.10 5.03
CA VAL A 317 1.41 -8.05 4.71
C VAL A 317 1.09 -9.46 5.22
N PRO A 318 0.52 -9.67 6.43
CA PRO A 318 0.03 -10.99 6.85
C PRO A 318 -0.94 -11.64 5.88
N LEU A 319 -1.90 -10.89 5.31
CA LEU A 319 -2.84 -11.40 4.31
C LEU A 319 -2.12 -11.78 3.01
N MET A 320 -1.19 -10.96 2.55
CA MET A 320 -0.40 -11.23 1.34
C MET A 320 0.37 -12.56 1.48
N PHE A 321 1.08 -12.80 2.58
CA PHE A 321 1.75 -14.08 2.84
C PHE A 321 0.78 -15.26 2.96
N ARG A 322 -0.41 -15.02 3.50
CA ARG A 322 -1.47 -16.04 3.56
C ARG A 322 -1.97 -16.42 2.17
N ILE A 323 -2.20 -15.44 1.30
CA ILE A 323 -2.61 -15.64 -0.09
C ILE A 323 -1.52 -16.37 -0.88
N GLU A 324 -0.26 -15.97 -0.71
CA GLU A 324 0.88 -16.65 -1.32
C GLU A 324 0.88 -18.14 -0.97
N ARG A 325 0.85 -18.45 0.33
CA ARG A 325 0.83 -19.84 0.81
C ARG A 325 -0.37 -20.64 0.27
N LEU A 326 -1.57 -20.06 0.31
CA LEU A 326 -2.78 -20.69 -0.24
C LEU A 326 -2.63 -21.00 -1.72
N SER A 327 -1.99 -20.11 -2.48
CA SER A 327 -1.87 -20.26 -3.93
C SER A 327 -1.07 -21.51 -4.34
N TRP A 328 -0.10 -21.90 -3.53
CA TRP A 328 0.76 -23.07 -3.79
C TRP A 328 0.29 -24.36 -3.11
N HIS A 329 -0.55 -24.24 -2.07
CA HIS A 329 -0.99 -25.38 -1.25
C HIS A 329 -2.51 -25.55 -1.32
N ARG A 330 -2.98 -26.29 -2.35
CA ARG A 330 -4.41 -26.54 -2.61
C ARG A 330 -5.11 -27.39 -1.54
N ASP A 331 -4.37 -27.99 -0.61
CA ASP A 331 -4.88 -28.72 0.55
C ASP A 331 -5.12 -27.80 1.77
N THR A 332 -4.77 -26.52 1.67
CA THR A 332 -4.97 -25.53 2.72
C THR A 332 -6.46 -25.21 2.90
N ASP A 333 -6.85 -24.89 4.12
CA ASP A 333 -8.21 -24.56 4.47
C ASP A 333 -8.56 -23.11 4.09
N LEU A 334 -9.39 -22.92 3.07
CA LEU A 334 -9.85 -21.61 2.61
C LEU A 334 -10.59 -20.81 3.67
N ARG A 335 -11.22 -21.49 4.66
CA ARG A 335 -11.95 -20.83 5.77
C ARG A 335 -11.03 -19.95 6.62
N GLU A 336 -9.74 -20.26 6.61
CA GLU A 336 -8.68 -19.62 7.39
C GLU A 336 -8.02 -18.43 6.67
N VAL A 337 -8.46 -18.07 5.44
CA VAL A 337 -7.78 -17.08 4.57
C VAL A 337 -7.57 -15.72 5.26
N PHE A 338 -8.47 -15.30 6.12
CA PHE A 338 -8.38 -14.01 6.82
C PHE A 338 -7.85 -14.11 8.25
N LYS A 339 -7.64 -15.32 8.77
CA LYS A 339 -7.22 -15.53 10.15
C LYS A 339 -5.84 -14.95 10.43
N ASN A 340 -5.71 -14.19 11.52
CA ASN A 340 -4.48 -13.51 11.91
C ASN A 340 -3.96 -12.52 10.85
N THR A 341 -4.86 -11.84 10.15
CA THR A 341 -4.55 -10.79 9.19
C THR A 341 -4.95 -9.41 9.73
N LEU A 342 -4.42 -8.36 9.14
CA LEU A 342 -4.76 -7.00 9.55
C LEU A 342 -6.22 -6.67 9.22
N VAL A 343 -6.73 -7.13 8.08
CA VAL A 343 -8.12 -6.90 7.68
C VAL A 343 -9.12 -7.58 8.61
N GLU A 344 -8.76 -8.72 9.22
CA GLU A 344 -9.58 -9.34 10.27
C GLU A 344 -9.63 -8.49 11.54
N GLN A 345 -8.48 -8.00 12.02
CA GLN A 345 -8.38 -7.33 13.32
C GLN A 345 -8.69 -5.84 13.26
N ARG A 346 -8.32 -5.17 12.17
CA ARG A 346 -8.46 -3.72 11.94
C ARG A 346 -8.95 -3.42 10.52
N PRO A 347 -10.18 -3.85 10.14
CA PRO A 347 -10.67 -3.78 8.76
C PRO A 347 -10.68 -2.37 8.15
N ARG A 348 -10.76 -1.32 9.00
CA ARG A 348 -10.74 0.07 8.56
C ARG A 348 -9.34 0.62 8.31
N ASN A 349 -8.33 -0.02 8.88
CA ASN A 349 -6.93 0.41 8.79
C ASN A 349 -6.11 -0.53 7.89
N ALA A 350 -6.73 -1.54 7.29
CA ALA A 350 -6.07 -2.50 6.42
C ALA A 350 -6.17 -2.09 4.96
N VAL A 351 -5.04 -1.87 4.31
CA VAL A 351 -4.93 -1.82 2.84
C VAL A 351 -4.57 -3.21 2.35
N THR A 352 -5.55 -3.88 1.74
CA THR A 352 -5.36 -5.26 1.26
C THR A 352 -4.72 -5.26 -0.12
N PHE A 353 -3.73 -6.09 -0.33
CA PHE A 353 -3.01 -6.22 -1.60
C PHE A 353 -2.56 -7.67 -1.82
N ILE A 354 -2.20 -8.00 -3.05
CA ILE A 354 -1.72 -9.34 -3.43
C ILE A 354 -0.22 -9.33 -3.64
N ARG A 355 0.27 -8.37 -4.40
CA ARG A 355 1.68 -8.12 -4.65
C ARG A 355 1.90 -6.64 -5.00
N ASN A 356 3.15 -6.23 -5.02
CA ASN A 356 3.59 -4.88 -5.35
C ASN A 356 4.90 -4.93 -6.16
N HIS A 357 5.52 -3.77 -6.37
CA HIS A 357 6.77 -3.62 -7.13
C HIS A 357 7.97 -4.34 -6.49
N ASP A 358 7.98 -4.54 -5.15
CA ASP A 358 9.06 -5.23 -4.44
C ASP A 358 8.87 -6.75 -4.42
N THR A 359 7.63 -7.21 -4.51
CA THR A 359 7.31 -8.65 -4.53
C THR A 359 7.16 -9.22 -5.93
N GLN A 360 7.23 -8.39 -6.98
CA GLN A 360 7.26 -8.90 -8.34
C GLN A 360 8.53 -9.71 -8.62
N LYS A 361 8.46 -10.63 -9.56
CA LYS A 361 9.54 -11.57 -9.85
C LYS A 361 10.86 -10.86 -10.15
N GLY A 362 11.93 -11.33 -9.49
CA GLY A 362 13.29 -10.80 -9.62
C GLY A 362 13.60 -9.59 -8.74
N GLN A 363 12.69 -9.14 -7.89
CA GLN A 363 12.94 -8.08 -6.92
C GLN A 363 13.36 -8.63 -5.54
N ALA A 364 13.79 -7.76 -4.64
CA ALA A 364 14.38 -8.13 -3.35
C ALA A 364 13.45 -8.95 -2.44
N MET A 365 12.14 -8.75 -2.55
CA MET A 365 11.11 -9.46 -1.79
C MET A 365 10.25 -10.35 -2.70
N ASP A 366 10.84 -10.90 -3.78
CA ASP A 366 10.14 -11.76 -4.73
C ASP A 366 9.24 -12.78 -4.01
N THR A 367 7.94 -12.61 -4.18
CA THR A 367 6.90 -13.44 -3.56
C THR A 367 5.96 -13.93 -4.65
N SER A 368 6.26 -15.11 -5.14
CA SER A 368 5.55 -15.70 -6.28
C SER A 368 4.17 -16.21 -5.85
N ILE A 369 3.14 -15.75 -6.54
CA ILE A 369 1.76 -16.27 -6.39
C ILE A 369 1.43 -17.10 -7.62
N CYS A 370 0.83 -18.27 -7.42
CA CYS A 370 0.38 -19.14 -8.50
C CYS A 370 -0.59 -18.39 -9.42
N THR A 371 -0.28 -18.32 -10.70
CA THR A 371 -1.06 -17.55 -11.70
C THR A 371 -2.53 -17.98 -11.75
N GLU A 372 -2.80 -19.27 -11.57
CA GLU A 372 -4.17 -19.81 -11.52
C GLU A 372 -4.97 -19.30 -10.32
N PHE A 373 -4.29 -18.94 -9.21
CA PHE A 373 -4.94 -18.41 -8.01
C PHE A 373 -5.20 -16.89 -8.09
N MET A 374 -4.58 -16.17 -8.99
CA MET A 374 -4.70 -14.69 -9.06
C MET A 374 -6.15 -14.19 -9.19
N PRO A 375 -7.04 -14.78 -10.02
CA PRO A 375 -8.46 -14.38 -10.05
C PRO A 375 -9.17 -14.58 -8.72
N LEU A 376 -8.86 -15.65 -7.99
CA LEU A 376 -9.42 -15.97 -6.67
C LEU A 376 -8.94 -14.95 -5.62
N ALA A 377 -7.64 -14.66 -5.63
CA ALA A 377 -7.04 -13.67 -4.74
C ALA A 377 -7.67 -12.27 -4.94
N TYR A 378 -7.82 -11.82 -6.19
CA TYR A 378 -8.49 -10.55 -6.46
C TYR A 378 -9.98 -10.55 -6.13
N ALA A 379 -10.68 -11.68 -6.25
CA ALA A 379 -12.07 -11.78 -5.78
C ALA A 379 -12.17 -11.60 -4.27
N LEU A 380 -11.25 -12.21 -3.49
CA LEU A 380 -11.15 -12.03 -2.03
C LEU A 380 -10.92 -10.57 -1.64
N LEU A 381 -10.09 -9.84 -2.37
CA LEU A 381 -9.82 -8.43 -2.07
C LEU A 381 -10.94 -7.49 -2.54
N LEU A 382 -11.41 -7.67 -3.77
CA LEU A 382 -12.28 -6.70 -4.43
C LEU A 382 -13.76 -6.87 -4.12
N LEU A 383 -14.23 -8.11 -3.92
CA LEU A 383 -15.67 -8.38 -3.80
C LEU A 383 -16.17 -8.47 -2.36
N ARG A 384 -15.27 -8.46 -1.39
CA ARG A 384 -15.61 -8.39 0.04
C ARG A 384 -15.77 -6.95 0.52
N ARG A 385 -16.36 -6.82 1.74
CA ARG A 385 -16.66 -5.51 2.35
C ARG A 385 -15.44 -4.88 3.01
N ASP A 386 -14.67 -5.69 3.73
CA ASP A 386 -13.66 -5.22 4.66
C ASP A 386 -12.31 -4.98 3.96
N GLY A 387 -11.56 -4.00 4.45
CA GLY A 387 -10.29 -3.56 3.87
C GLY A 387 -10.44 -2.55 2.72
N HIS A 388 -9.31 -1.93 2.38
CA HIS A 388 -9.14 -1.00 1.25
C HIS A 388 -8.26 -1.68 0.20
N PRO A 389 -8.82 -2.23 -0.89
CA PRO A 389 -8.00 -2.95 -1.86
C PRO A 389 -7.07 -2.02 -2.64
N CYS A 390 -5.81 -2.43 -2.73
CA CYS A 390 -4.79 -1.88 -3.61
C CYS A 390 -4.48 -2.90 -4.71
N VAL A 391 -4.69 -2.50 -5.96
CA VAL A 391 -4.41 -3.29 -7.16
C VAL A 391 -3.02 -2.94 -7.66
N PHE A 392 -2.25 -3.93 -8.05
CA PHE A 392 -0.92 -3.72 -8.62
C PHE A 392 -1.00 -3.40 -10.12
N PHE A 393 -0.19 -2.43 -10.57
CA PHE A 393 -0.10 -2.03 -11.98
C PHE A 393 0.19 -3.21 -12.91
N GLY A 394 1.15 -4.05 -12.52
CA GLY A 394 1.57 -5.20 -13.31
C GLY A 394 0.45 -6.22 -13.54
N ASP A 395 -0.49 -6.33 -12.61
CA ASP A 395 -1.65 -7.23 -12.74
C ASP A 395 -2.70 -6.70 -13.72
N LEU A 396 -2.78 -5.37 -13.87
CA LEU A 396 -3.74 -4.73 -14.77
C LEU A 396 -3.20 -4.54 -16.20
N TYR A 397 -1.91 -4.21 -16.33
CA TYR A 397 -1.28 -3.83 -17.59
C TYR A 397 -0.16 -4.77 -18.06
N GLY A 398 0.24 -5.71 -17.21
CA GLY A 398 1.40 -6.58 -17.43
C GLY A 398 2.67 -6.06 -16.78
N ILE A 399 3.63 -6.93 -16.59
CA ILE A 399 4.98 -6.65 -16.07
C ILE A 399 5.97 -6.73 -17.24
N GLY A 400 6.87 -5.76 -17.32
CA GLY A 400 7.95 -5.70 -18.30
C GLY A 400 9.26 -6.33 -17.82
N GLY A 401 10.35 -6.04 -18.53
CA GLY A 401 11.72 -6.39 -18.14
C GLY A 401 12.07 -7.88 -18.31
N PRO A 402 12.99 -8.40 -17.46
CA PRO A 402 13.55 -9.74 -17.66
C PRO A 402 12.59 -10.89 -17.32
N TYR A 403 11.53 -10.63 -16.55
CA TYR A 403 10.52 -11.61 -16.16
C TYR A 403 9.12 -11.09 -16.53
N PRO A 404 8.77 -11.06 -17.84
CA PRO A 404 7.52 -10.46 -18.27
C PRO A 404 6.32 -11.33 -17.88
N GLU A 405 5.25 -10.68 -17.45
CA GLU A 405 3.99 -11.33 -17.11
C GLU A 405 2.82 -10.65 -17.84
N ALA A 406 1.89 -11.45 -18.34
CA ALA A 406 0.67 -10.94 -18.96
C ALA A 406 -0.29 -10.37 -17.92
N PRO A 407 -1.13 -9.37 -18.27
CA PRO A 407 -2.16 -8.86 -17.40
C PRO A 407 -3.22 -9.93 -17.07
N ILE A 408 -3.81 -9.83 -15.87
CA ILE A 408 -4.86 -10.75 -15.42
C ILE A 408 -6.17 -10.42 -16.14
N GLN A 409 -6.60 -11.31 -17.04
CA GLN A 409 -7.73 -11.07 -17.94
C GLN A 409 -9.06 -10.83 -17.20
N SER A 410 -9.28 -11.45 -16.03
CA SER A 410 -10.50 -11.27 -15.25
C SER A 410 -10.51 -10.00 -14.38
N LEU A 411 -9.37 -9.35 -14.17
CA LEU A 411 -9.23 -8.22 -13.23
C LEU A 411 -10.11 -7.01 -13.59
N PRO A 412 -10.23 -6.57 -14.85
CA PRO A 412 -11.15 -5.49 -15.22
C PRO A 412 -12.61 -5.81 -14.88
N ASN A 413 -13.04 -7.07 -15.04
CA ASN A 413 -14.39 -7.50 -14.70
C ASN A 413 -14.60 -7.53 -13.18
N LEU A 414 -13.63 -7.98 -12.39
CA LEU A 414 -13.68 -7.95 -10.93
C LEU A 414 -13.75 -6.51 -10.39
N LEU A 415 -12.99 -5.59 -10.95
CA LEU A 415 -13.05 -4.17 -10.62
C LEU A 415 -14.42 -3.56 -10.93
N LEU A 416 -14.98 -3.88 -12.09
CA LEU A 416 -16.31 -3.42 -12.48
C LEU A 416 -17.40 -4.02 -11.58
N ALA A 417 -17.30 -5.32 -11.23
CA ALA A 417 -18.22 -5.97 -10.30
C ALA A 417 -18.17 -5.30 -8.92
N ARG A 418 -16.96 -4.97 -8.40
CA ARG A 418 -16.81 -4.19 -7.16
C ARG A 418 -17.54 -2.87 -7.24
N LYS A 419 -17.27 -2.09 -8.30
CA LYS A 419 -17.86 -0.77 -8.49
C LYS A 419 -19.38 -0.80 -8.51
N LEU A 420 -19.96 -1.79 -9.18
CA LEU A 420 -21.39 -1.83 -9.46
C LEU A 420 -22.21 -2.58 -8.40
N TYR A 421 -21.69 -3.71 -7.90
CA TYR A 421 -22.49 -4.70 -7.17
C TYR A 421 -21.96 -5.09 -5.79
N ALA A 422 -20.68 -4.90 -5.47
CA ALA A 422 -20.14 -5.29 -4.18
C ALA A 422 -20.53 -4.30 -3.06
N ASN A 423 -21.83 -4.07 -2.86
CA ASN A 423 -22.38 -3.11 -1.91
C ASN A 423 -23.24 -3.79 -0.83
N GLY A 424 -23.51 -3.08 0.25
CA GLY A 424 -24.41 -3.51 1.32
C GLY A 424 -23.84 -4.56 2.28
N LYS A 425 -24.73 -5.21 3.01
CA LYS A 425 -24.39 -6.24 4.00
C LYS A 425 -23.69 -7.42 3.33
N GLN A 426 -22.70 -7.98 3.99
CA GLN A 426 -22.04 -9.22 3.59
C GLN A 426 -22.50 -10.38 4.45
N GLU A 427 -22.71 -11.55 3.83
CA GLU A 427 -22.98 -12.83 4.48
C GLU A 427 -22.01 -13.86 3.93
N ASP A 428 -21.27 -14.51 4.83
CA ASP A 428 -20.23 -15.48 4.49
C ASP A 428 -20.79 -16.92 4.58
N TYR A 429 -20.33 -17.78 3.67
CA TYR A 429 -20.65 -19.22 3.58
C TYR A 429 -19.33 -19.98 3.55
N PHE A 430 -18.72 -20.14 4.74
CA PHE A 430 -17.39 -20.69 4.96
C PHE A 430 -17.45 -22.02 5.72
N GLU A 431 -18.43 -22.88 5.38
CA GLU A 431 -18.59 -24.19 6.03
C GLU A 431 -17.61 -25.24 5.50
N ARG A 432 -17.10 -25.08 4.29
CA ARG A 432 -16.26 -26.05 3.59
C ARG A 432 -14.81 -25.55 3.47
N ARG A 433 -13.86 -26.45 3.70
CA ARG A 433 -12.44 -26.12 3.67
C ARG A 433 -11.91 -25.77 2.29
N ASP A 434 -12.49 -26.33 1.23
CA ASP A 434 -12.02 -26.24 -0.16
C ASP A 434 -13.00 -25.50 -1.10
N CYS A 435 -14.12 -25.04 -0.56
CA CYS A 435 -15.09 -24.24 -1.28
C CYS A 435 -15.78 -23.27 -0.33
N ILE A 436 -15.61 -21.99 -0.57
CA ILE A 436 -16.20 -20.89 0.19
C ILE A 436 -16.98 -19.94 -0.71
N GLY A 437 -17.92 -19.21 -0.13
CA GLY A 437 -18.68 -18.20 -0.85
C GLY A 437 -19.12 -17.06 0.06
N TRP A 438 -19.63 -16.01 -0.54
CA TRP A 438 -20.26 -14.90 0.18
C TRP A 438 -21.26 -14.17 -0.70
N VAL A 439 -22.17 -13.47 -0.05
CA VAL A 439 -23.18 -12.63 -0.70
C VAL A 439 -22.99 -11.19 -0.25
N ARG A 440 -23.10 -10.23 -1.18
CA ARG A 440 -23.29 -8.80 -0.90
C ARG A 440 -24.71 -8.44 -1.28
N ARG A 441 -25.49 -7.96 -0.30
CA ARG A 441 -26.95 -7.77 -0.44
C ARG A 441 -27.37 -6.56 -1.25
N GLY A 442 -26.42 -5.70 -1.70
CA GLY A 442 -26.76 -4.39 -2.22
C GLY A 442 -27.16 -3.40 -1.12
N CYS A 443 -27.54 -2.21 -1.53
CA CYS A 443 -28.06 -1.13 -0.68
C CYS A 443 -29.09 -0.31 -1.47
N GLU A 444 -29.77 0.64 -0.83
CA GLU A 444 -30.83 1.43 -1.46
C GLU A 444 -30.42 2.06 -2.80
N GLU A 445 -29.21 2.66 -2.87
CA GLU A 445 -28.71 3.31 -4.09
C GLU A 445 -28.12 2.29 -5.10
N ARG A 446 -27.81 1.08 -4.65
CA ARG A 446 -27.24 -0.04 -5.40
C ARG A 446 -27.93 -1.33 -5.02
N PRO A 447 -29.21 -1.51 -5.41
CA PRO A 447 -30.04 -2.61 -4.91
C PRO A 447 -29.60 -3.99 -5.38
N TYR A 448 -28.91 -4.06 -6.52
CA TYR A 448 -28.38 -5.32 -7.00
C TYR A 448 -27.08 -5.65 -6.30
N GLY A 449 -27.06 -6.76 -5.60
CA GLY A 449 -25.88 -7.33 -4.95
C GLY A 449 -25.13 -8.28 -5.87
N LEU A 450 -24.30 -9.13 -5.26
CA LEU A 450 -23.59 -10.22 -5.93
C LEU A 450 -23.47 -11.43 -5.01
N ALA A 451 -23.30 -12.62 -5.62
CA ALA A 451 -22.95 -13.86 -4.93
C ALA A 451 -21.65 -14.40 -5.53
N VAL A 452 -20.68 -14.73 -4.67
CA VAL A 452 -19.39 -15.28 -5.09
C VAL A 452 -19.24 -16.70 -4.56
N VAL A 453 -18.76 -17.59 -5.40
CA VAL A 453 -18.32 -18.95 -5.01
C VAL A 453 -16.91 -19.13 -5.53
N MET A 454 -16.02 -19.66 -4.71
CA MET A 454 -14.66 -20.01 -5.12
C MET A 454 -14.26 -21.38 -4.55
N SER A 455 -13.47 -22.12 -5.31
CA SER A 455 -12.94 -23.42 -4.91
C SER A 455 -11.46 -23.50 -5.19
N TRP A 456 -10.73 -24.07 -4.25
CA TRP A 456 -9.32 -24.38 -4.38
C TRP A 456 -9.03 -25.70 -3.69
N SER A 457 -8.80 -26.78 -4.47
CA SER A 457 -8.84 -28.15 -3.95
C SER A 457 -7.91 -29.08 -4.73
N THR A 458 -7.29 -30.00 -4.00
CA THR A 458 -6.61 -31.17 -4.59
C THR A 458 -7.58 -32.29 -4.98
N ASN A 459 -8.81 -32.33 -4.40
CA ASN A 459 -9.82 -33.33 -4.71
C ASN A 459 -10.15 -33.27 -6.22
N GLU A 460 -10.20 -34.42 -6.89
CA GLU A 460 -10.50 -34.49 -8.33
C GLU A 460 -11.93 -34.04 -8.65
N ASN A 461 -12.87 -34.38 -7.78
CA ASN A 461 -14.29 -34.06 -7.93
C ASN A 461 -14.82 -33.33 -6.68
N PRO A 462 -14.38 -32.07 -6.40
CA PRO A 462 -14.91 -31.34 -5.26
C PRO A 462 -16.37 -30.96 -5.49
N ASP A 463 -17.18 -30.97 -4.44
CA ASP A 463 -18.49 -30.33 -4.53
C ASP A 463 -18.30 -28.82 -4.41
N THR A 464 -18.45 -28.10 -5.48
CA THR A 464 -18.25 -26.64 -5.57
C THR A 464 -19.56 -25.85 -5.49
N ARG A 465 -20.65 -26.49 -5.00
CA ARG A 465 -21.98 -25.89 -4.91
C ARG A 465 -22.27 -25.39 -3.49
N LEU A 466 -22.79 -24.18 -3.38
CA LEU A 466 -23.22 -23.57 -2.12
C LEU A 466 -24.66 -23.05 -2.24
N CYS A 467 -25.51 -23.43 -1.28
CA CYS A 467 -26.82 -22.81 -1.13
C CYS A 467 -26.65 -21.46 -0.43
N MET A 468 -26.89 -20.35 -1.13
CA MET A 468 -26.70 -19.01 -0.57
C MET A 468 -27.96 -18.16 -0.72
N LYS A 469 -28.33 -17.43 0.35
CA LYS A 469 -29.49 -16.53 0.37
C LYS A 469 -29.09 -15.16 -0.16
N VAL A 470 -29.60 -14.77 -1.32
CA VAL A 470 -29.39 -13.45 -1.93
C VAL A 470 -30.46 -12.44 -1.53
N GLY A 471 -31.65 -12.89 -1.10
CA GLY A 471 -32.77 -12.06 -0.64
C GLY A 471 -34.09 -12.47 -1.29
N GLU A 472 -35.15 -12.37 -0.54
CA GLU A 472 -36.51 -12.71 -1.01
C GLU A 472 -36.99 -11.76 -2.11
N GLU A 473 -36.46 -10.53 -2.11
CA GLU A 473 -36.66 -9.52 -3.15
C GLU A 473 -36.18 -9.94 -4.55
N HIS A 474 -35.33 -10.98 -4.62
CA HIS A 474 -34.79 -11.58 -5.86
C HIS A 474 -35.49 -12.89 -6.25
N ALA A 475 -36.60 -13.27 -5.57
CA ALA A 475 -37.33 -14.50 -5.87
C ALA A 475 -37.74 -14.57 -7.34
N GLY A 476 -37.46 -15.72 -7.96
CA GLY A 476 -37.77 -15.97 -9.38
C GLY A 476 -36.76 -15.41 -10.38
N GLU A 477 -35.81 -14.56 -9.94
CA GLU A 477 -34.74 -14.03 -10.81
C GLU A 477 -33.75 -15.10 -11.27
N ILE A 478 -33.12 -14.83 -12.40
CA ILE A 478 -32.01 -15.62 -12.94
C ILE A 478 -30.72 -14.86 -12.72
N TRP A 479 -29.75 -15.49 -12.08
CA TRP A 479 -28.42 -14.96 -11.84
C TRP A 479 -27.39 -15.70 -12.69
N THR A 480 -26.42 -14.98 -13.27
CA THR A 480 -25.35 -15.55 -14.11
C THR A 480 -24.00 -14.95 -13.74
N ASP A 481 -22.94 -15.71 -13.99
CA ASP A 481 -21.57 -15.29 -13.75
C ASP A 481 -21.17 -14.11 -14.65
N VAL A 482 -20.62 -13.06 -14.05
CA VAL A 482 -20.13 -11.86 -14.74
C VAL A 482 -18.64 -11.92 -15.08
N LEU A 483 -17.91 -12.91 -14.57
CA LEU A 483 -16.50 -13.13 -14.92
C LEU A 483 -16.36 -13.90 -16.23
N GLY A 484 -17.43 -14.57 -16.68
CA GLY A 484 -17.44 -15.38 -17.91
C GLY A 484 -16.71 -16.73 -17.76
N LEU A 485 -16.47 -17.17 -16.53
CA LEU A 485 -15.75 -18.39 -16.21
C LEU A 485 -16.70 -19.57 -15.98
N GLU A 486 -17.98 -19.28 -15.66
CA GLU A 486 -19.04 -20.25 -15.46
C GLU A 486 -20.22 -19.97 -16.41
N SER A 487 -20.73 -21.01 -17.08
CA SER A 487 -21.84 -20.90 -18.01
C SER A 487 -23.20 -21.18 -17.39
N ALA A 488 -23.23 -21.75 -16.17
CA ALA A 488 -24.46 -22.07 -15.48
C ALA A 488 -25.22 -20.82 -15.04
N SER A 489 -26.57 -20.88 -15.14
CA SER A 489 -27.47 -19.89 -14.57
C SER A 489 -28.09 -20.42 -13.29
N VAL A 490 -28.31 -19.53 -12.32
CA VAL A 490 -28.93 -19.86 -11.03
C VAL A 490 -30.31 -19.20 -10.95
N LYS A 491 -31.35 -19.99 -10.80
CA LYS A 491 -32.71 -19.49 -10.50
C LYS A 491 -32.88 -19.38 -9.00
N ILE A 492 -33.31 -18.22 -8.54
CA ILE A 492 -33.56 -17.94 -7.13
C ILE A 492 -34.96 -18.47 -6.75
N ASP A 493 -35.04 -19.20 -5.66
CA ASP A 493 -36.31 -19.73 -5.15
C ASP A 493 -37.16 -18.66 -4.43
N GLN A 494 -38.35 -19.06 -3.92
CA GLN A 494 -39.30 -18.17 -3.23
C GLN A 494 -38.74 -17.61 -1.90
N ASN A 495 -37.74 -18.26 -1.31
CA ASN A 495 -37.09 -17.85 -0.07
C ASN A 495 -35.86 -16.96 -0.33
N GLY A 496 -35.60 -16.62 -1.58
CA GLY A 496 -34.42 -15.83 -1.98
C GLY A 496 -33.12 -16.64 -1.96
N VAL A 497 -33.19 -17.96 -2.10
CA VAL A 497 -32.02 -18.86 -2.06
C VAL A 497 -31.71 -19.37 -3.47
N GLY A 498 -30.43 -19.44 -3.82
CA GLY A 498 -29.93 -20.06 -5.03
C GLY A 498 -28.84 -21.09 -4.74
N LEU A 499 -28.74 -22.11 -5.61
CA LEU A 499 -27.62 -23.07 -5.61
C LEU A 499 -26.54 -22.56 -6.58
N PHE A 500 -25.54 -21.89 -6.03
CA PHE A 500 -24.43 -21.30 -6.77
C PHE A 500 -23.25 -22.27 -6.85
N SER A 501 -22.52 -22.27 -7.96
CA SER A 501 -21.36 -23.14 -8.17
C SER A 501 -20.25 -22.44 -8.93
N CYS A 502 -19.04 -22.97 -8.83
CA CYS A 502 -17.91 -22.60 -9.69
C CYS A 502 -17.21 -23.86 -10.19
N ARG A 503 -16.36 -23.72 -11.18
CA ARG A 503 -15.44 -24.79 -11.58
C ARG A 503 -14.41 -25.03 -10.48
N LYS A 504 -13.87 -26.25 -10.44
CA LYS A 504 -12.74 -26.59 -9.56
C LYS A 504 -11.59 -25.60 -9.80
N ASN A 505 -10.95 -25.16 -8.71
CA ASN A 505 -9.82 -24.24 -8.72
C ASN A 505 -10.12 -22.93 -9.48
N ASN A 506 -11.34 -22.41 -9.28
CA ASN A 506 -11.79 -21.21 -9.95
C ASN A 506 -12.72 -20.39 -9.04
N VAL A 507 -13.12 -19.23 -9.53
CA VAL A 507 -14.09 -18.32 -8.88
C VAL A 507 -15.18 -17.94 -9.86
N ALA A 508 -16.40 -17.82 -9.38
CA ALA A 508 -17.56 -17.30 -10.11
C ALA A 508 -18.20 -16.16 -9.31
N CYS A 509 -18.64 -15.12 -10.02
CA CYS A 509 -19.33 -13.97 -9.45
C CYS A 509 -20.68 -13.79 -10.12
N PHE A 510 -21.75 -14.18 -9.43
CA PHE A 510 -23.10 -14.13 -9.96
C PHE A 510 -23.79 -12.81 -9.63
N VAL A 511 -24.49 -12.28 -10.63
CA VAL A 511 -25.31 -11.08 -10.52
C VAL A 511 -26.62 -11.32 -11.26
N SER A 512 -27.73 -10.74 -10.77
CA SER A 512 -29.03 -10.82 -11.41
C SER A 512 -29.00 -10.38 -12.87
N ASN A 513 -29.68 -11.08 -13.75
CA ASN A 513 -29.86 -10.67 -15.15
C ASN A 513 -30.68 -9.38 -15.27
N ASN A 514 -31.47 -9.04 -14.24
CA ASN A 514 -32.24 -7.80 -14.18
C ASN A 514 -31.39 -6.59 -13.74
N ALA A 515 -30.12 -6.82 -13.33
CA ALA A 515 -29.27 -5.76 -12.82
C ALA A 515 -28.96 -4.71 -13.89
N LYS A 516 -29.22 -3.44 -13.57
CA LYS A 516 -28.90 -2.31 -14.44
C LYS A 516 -27.38 -2.17 -14.63
N ARG A 517 -26.98 -1.64 -15.81
CA ARG A 517 -25.58 -1.38 -16.17
C ARG A 517 -24.72 -2.65 -16.32
N ARG A 518 -25.31 -3.81 -16.56
CA ARG A 518 -24.61 -5.04 -16.82
C ARG A 518 -23.85 -4.98 -18.15
N ARG A 519 -22.57 -4.62 -18.12
CA ARG A 519 -21.69 -4.49 -19.28
C ARG A 519 -20.49 -5.44 -19.17
N PHE A 520 -20.76 -6.73 -19.19
CA PHE A 520 -19.75 -7.78 -19.09
C PHE A 520 -19.74 -8.67 -20.36
N PRO A 521 -18.58 -9.18 -20.78
CA PRO A 521 -17.24 -8.79 -20.34
C PRO A 521 -16.86 -7.37 -20.79
N LEU A 522 -16.07 -6.67 -19.97
CA LEU A 522 -15.56 -5.34 -20.32
C LEU A 522 -14.33 -5.48 -21.24
N LYS A 523 -14.34 -4.79 -22.38
CA LYS A 523 -13.14 -4.60 -23.18
C LYS A 523 -12.29 -3.50 -22.54
N PHE A 524 -11.15 -3.88 -21.98
CA PHE A 524 -10.18 -2.96 -21.39
C PHE A 524 -8.88 -3.00 -22.20
N ASN A 525 -8.34 -1.82 -22.51
CA ASN A 525 -7.05 -1.73 -23.19
C ASN A 525 -5.91 -1.88 -22.18
N THR A 526 -5.19 -2.98 -22.24
CA THR A 526 -4.03 -3.27 -21.39
C THR A 526 -2.71 -2.75 -21.95
N ASP A 527 -2.70 -2.19 -23.16
CA ASP A 527 -1.49 -1.67 -23.80
C ASP A 527 -1.15 -0.25 -23.29
N PHE A 528 -0.68 -0.17 -22.05
CA PHE A 528 -0.35 1.09 -21.40
C PHE A 528 0.77 1.87 -22.11
N GLN A 529 1.78 1.16 -22.67
CA GLN A 529 2.92 1.80 -23.30
C GLN A 529 2.56 2.58 -24.56
N ASN A 530 1.48 2.18 -25.24
CA ASN A 530 1.01 2.78 -26.47
C ASN A 530 -0.16 3.77 -26.29
N LEU A 531 -0.54 4.13 -25.06
CA LEU A 531 -1.63 5.09 -24.80
C LEU A 531 -1.39 6.50 -25.36
N LEU A 532 -0.16 6.83 -25.73
CA LEU A 532 0.21 8.12 -26.32
C LEU A 532 0.32 8.10 -27.85
N LYS A 533 0.02 6.96 -28.49
CA LYS A 533 -0.10 6.82 -29.94
C LYS A 533 -1.53 7.07 -30.38
#